data_408d36a7a7ca4ca629c472dd4d53462f
#
_entry.id   408d36a7a7ca4ca629c472dd4d53462f
#
_cell.length_a   1.000
_cell.length_b   1.000
_cell.length_c   1.000
_cell.angle_alpha   90.00
_cell.angle_beta   90.00
_cell.angle_gamma   90.00
#
_symmetry.space_group_name_H-M   'P 1'
#
loop_
_entity.id
_entity.type
_entity.pdbx_description
1 polymer ?
#
loop_
_entity_poly.entity_id
_entity_poly.type
_entity_poly.pdbx_seq_one_letter_code
_entity_poly.pdbx_strand_id
1 'polypeptide(L)'
;HSLYINAGVLLLNLEKLRMFRITALIDGFLKSYGNTIHYADQDILNGMFNGKFGILPSKYNVMTLEFMYNYTEIRAIRHPINYYSREEIKNAIEHPCITHFTTCMLNIRPWFRNSTHPLTNEFMHYKMMSPWKDKTLNVMHMDLGTKTRLLKLLHKLPLTLELNILGLLHSVIYPKMI
;
A
#
# COMPACT_ATOMS: atom_id res chain seq x y z
N HIS A 1 6.92 -16.22 12.22
CA HIS A 1 6.97 -15.07 11.29
C HIS A 1 6.29 -13.89 11.96
N SER A 2 6.99 -12.76 12.05
CA SER A 2 6.45 -11.51 12.56
C SER A 2 5.53 -10.87 11.53
N LEU A 3 4.48 -10.19 12.00
CA LEU A 3 3.63 -9.39 11.14
C LEU A 3 4.41 -8.16 10.67
N TYR A 4 4.28 -7.84 9.38
CA TYR A 4 4.74 -6.59 8.80
C TYR A 4 3.52 -5.77 8.43
N ILE A 5 3.34 -4.61 9.08
CA ILE A 5 2.17 -3.74 8.89
C ILE A 5 2.45 -2.65 7.87
N ASN A 6 1.40 -2.19 7.18
CA ASN A 6 1.44 -0.96 6.39
C ASN A 6 1.28 0.26 7.31
N ALA A 7 2.15 1.26 7.16
CA ALA A 7 2.17 2.46 7.99
C ALA A 7 1.27 3.61 7.46
N GLY A 8 0.50 3.39 6.41
CA GLY A 8 -0.35 4.43 5.82
C GLY A 8 -1.51 4.86 6.70
N VAL A 9 -1.98 3.97 7.60
CA VAL A 9 -2.99 4.28 8.62
C VAL A 9 -2.53 3.70 9.95
N LEU A 10 -2.32 4.58 10.94
CA LEU A 10 -1.81 4.22 12.25
C LEU A 10 -2.71 4.78 13.36
N LEU A 11 -3.03 3.93 14.34
CA LEU A 11 -3.58 4.37 15.62
C LEU A 11 -2.47 4.33 16.67
N LEU A 12 -2.02 5.51 17.12
CA LEU A 12 -0.88 5.67 17.99
C LEU A 12 -1.30 6.00 19.43
N ASN A 13 -0.76 5.27 20.40
CA ASN A 13 -0.85 5.68 21.80
C ASN A 13 0.23 6.73 22.08
N LEU A 14 -0.13 8.01 21.95
CA LEU A 14 0.82 9.13 22.06
C LEU A 14 1.40 9.26 23.47
N GLU A 15 0.66 8.90 24.51
CA GLU A 15 1.16 8.93 25.88
C GLU A 15 2.31 7.94 26.05
N LYS A 16 2.11 6.67 25.65
CA LYS A 16 3.16 5.66 25.68
C LYS A 16 4.37 6.05 24.84
N LEU A 17 4.16 6.61 23.64
CA LEU A 17 5.27 7.02 22.78
C LEU A 17 6.11 8.13 23.41
N ARG A 18 5.49 9.08 24.12
CA ARG A 18 6.22 10.12 24.88
C ARG A 18 7.04 9.53 26.01
N MET A 19 6.47 8.58 26.77
CA MET A 19 7.16 7.87 27.85
C MET A 19 8.38 7.09 27.35
N PHE A 20 8.31 6.48 26.18
CA PHE A 20 9.40 5.71 25.58
C PHE A 20 10.49 6.55 24.92
N ARG A 21 10.43 7.89 24.95
CA ARG A 21 11.37 8.74 24.25
C ARG A 21 11.59 8.29 22.80
N ILE A 22 10.50 8.17 22.08
CA ILE A 22 10.46 7.56 20.74
C ILE A 22 11.57 8.06 19.80
N THR A 23 11.93 9.33 19.87
CA THR A 23 13.01 9.92 19.05
C THR A 23 14.34 9.23 19.29
N ALA A 24 14.72 9.01 20.55
CA ALA A 24 15.98 8.34 20.88
C ALA A 24 15.99 6.85 20.43
N LEU A 25 14.83 6.19 20.45
CA LEU A 25 14.69 4.83 19.93
C LEU A 25 14.84 4.81 18.41
N ILE A 26 14.23 5.75 17.70
CA ILE A 26 14.38 5.90 16.24
C ILE A 26 15.85 6.15 15.89
N ASP A 27 16.52 7.07 16.57
CA ASP A 27 17.94 7.38 16.35
C ASP A 27 18.84 6.14 16.56
N GLY A 28 18.56 5.36 17.61
CA GLY A 28 19.26 4.10 17.87
C GLY A 28 19.04 3.07 16.77
N PHE A 29 17.79 2.93 16.32
CA PHE A 29 17.43 2.02 15.22
C PHE A 29 18.10 2.43 13.90
N LEU A 30 18.07 3.72 13.56
CA LEU A 30 18.71 4.25 12.35
C LEU A 30 20.22 4.07 12.34
N LYS A 31 20.88 4.24 13.50
CA LYS A 31 22.32 3.96 13.62
C LYS A 31 22.68 2.51 13.36
N SER A 32 21.80 1.58 13.75
CA SER A 32 22.06 0.14 13.61
C SER A 32 21.64 -0.42 12.25
N TYR A 33 20.56 0.10 11.66
CA TYR A 33 19.88 -0.49 10.51
C TYR A 33 19.61 0.48 9.36
N GLY A 34 20.05 1.75 9.44
CA GLY A 34 19.70 2.78 8.46
C GLY A 34 20.01 2.43 7.01
N ASN A 35 21.06 1.65 6.76
CA ASN A 35 21.44 1.21 5.42
C ASN A 35 20.52 0.12 4.83
N THR A 36 19.63 -0.47 5.64
CA THR A 36 18.69 -1.55 5.22
C THR A 36 17.25 -1.08 5.15
N ILE A 37 17.01 0.22 5.34
CA ILE A 37 15.66 0.80 5.32
C ILE A 37 15.29 1.15 3.89
N HIS A 38 14.16 0.60 3.41
CA HIS A 38 13.63 0.81 2.07
C HIS A 38 12.32 1.60 2.06
N TYR A 39 11.48 1.40 3.07
CA TYR A 39 10.15 2.01 3.21
C TYR A 39 10.08 3.00 4.38
N ALA A 40 11.15 3.75 4.61
CA ALA A 40 11.24 4.86 5.57
C ALA A 40 10.59 4.53 6.94
N ASP A 41 9.56 5.28 7.33
CA ASP A 41 8.84 5.15 8.58
C ASP A 41 8.21 3.75 8.78
N GLN A 42 7.76 3.12 7.72
CA GLN A 42 7.15 1.80 7.78
C GLN A 42 8.15 0.74 8.27
N ASP A 43 9.38 0.71 7.74
CA ASP A 43 10.41 -0.23 8.18
C ASP A 43 10.86 0.04 9.61
N ILE A 44 11.01 1.32 9.97
CA ILE A 44 11.39 1.73 11.33
C ILE A 44 10.35 1.22 12.34
N LEU A 45 9.07 1.49 12.10
CA LEU A 45 7.99 1.06 12.99
C LEU A 45 7.92 -0.45 13.09
N ASN A 46 7.98 -1.16 11.97
CA ASN A 46 7.95 -2.62 11.94
C ASN A 46 9.16 -3.24 12.67
N GLY A 47 10.35 -2.68 12.50
CA GLY A 47 11.54 -3.14 13.19
C GLY A 47 11.53 -2.87 14.69
N MET A 48 11.15 -1.65 15.10
CA MET A 48 11.14 -1.25 16.51
C MET A 48 10.03 -1.92 17.33
N PHE A 49 8.86 -2.10 16.73
CA PHE A 49 7.67 -2.61 17.45
C PHE A 49 7.27 -4.01 17.00
N ASN A 50 8.18 -4.77 16.43
CA ASN A 50 7.93 -6.14 15.98
C ASN A 50 7.18 -6.97 17.03
N GLY A 51 6.03 -7.54 16.62
CA GLY A 51 5.17 -8.34 17.49
C GLY A 51 4.36 -7.56 18.54
N LYS A 52 4.44 -6.21 18.55
CA LYS A 52 3.73 -5.34 19.52
C LYS A 52 2.62 -4.51 18.89
N PHE A 53 2.12 -4.93 17.71
CA PHE A 53 1.03 -4.27 17.01
C PHE A 53 -0.33 -4.88 17.34
N GLY A 54 -1.34 -4.02 17.50
CA GLY A 54 -2.72 -4.41 17.28
C GLY A 54 -3.07 -4.22 15.81
N ILE A 55 -3.85 -5.13 15.24
CA ILE A 55 -4.31 -5.04 13.84
C ILE A 55 -5.68 -4.38 13.80
N LEU A 56 -5.80 -3.30 13.04
CA LEU A 56 -7.08 -2.65 12.79
C LEU A 56 -7.92 -3.49 11.79
N PRO A 57 -9.25 -3.46 11.89
CA PRO A 57 -10.11 -3.99 10.84
C PRO A 57 -9.78 -3.39 9.47
N SER A 58 -9.83 -4.20 8.42
CA SER A 58 -9.40 -3.83 7.05
C SER A 58 -10.07 -2.58 6.51
N LYS A 59 -11.32 -2.28 6.91
CA LYS A 59 -12.08 -1.09 6.50
C LYS A 59 -11.39 0.26 6.85
N TYR A 60 -10.43 0.26 7.79
CA TYR A 60 -9.67 1.47 8.15
C TYR A 60 -8.43 1.70 7.27
N ASN A 61 -8.12 0.81 6.34
CA ASN A 61 -7.03 0.99 5.38
C ASN A 61 -7.29 0.19 4.10
N VAL A 62 -8.41 0.48 3.42
CA VAL A 62 -8.74 -0.18 2.15
C VAL A 62 -7.87 0.42 1.06
N MET A 63 -6.93 -0.35 0.53
CA MET A 63 -5.93 0.09 -0.43
C MET A 63 -6.42 -0.08 -1.87
N THR A 64 -5.78 0.58 -2.82
CA THR A 64 -6.08 0.48 -4.26
C THR A 64 -6.16 -0.97 -4.74
N LEU A 65 -5.32 -1.85 -4.21
CA LEU A 65 -5.27 -3.27 -4.61
C LEU A 65 -6.62 -3.97 -4.40
N GLU A 66 -7.30 -3.69 -3.29
CA GLU A 66 -8.58 -4.30 -2.92
C GLU A 66 -9.74 -3.83 -3.79
N PHE A 67 -9.64 -2.65 -4.39
CA PHE A 67 -10.62 -2.17 -5.37
C PHE A 67 -10.38 -2.69 -6.79
N MET A 68 -9.16 -3.13 -7.09
CA MET A 68 -8.79 -3.59 -8.44
C MET A 68 -8.87 -5.10 -8.62
N TYR A 69 -8.68 -5.86 -7.54
CA TYR A 69 -8.55 -7.31 -7.59
C TYR A 69 -9.45 -7.99 -6.57
N ASN A 70 -9.99 -9.14 -6.93
CA ASN A 70 -10.74 -9.96 -5.98
C ASN A 70 -9.82 -10.64 -4.96
N TYR A 71 -10.41 -11.21 -3.91
CA TYR A 71 -9.67 -11.83 -2.81
C TYR A 71 -8.68 -12.92 -3.24
N THR A 72 -9.04 -13.75 -4.22
CA THR A 72 -8.18 -14.83 -4.72
C THR A 72 -6.99 -14.26 -5.50
N GLU A 73 -7.23 -13.23 -6.30
CA GLU A 73 -6.22 -12.51 -7.06
C GLU A 73 -5.23 -11.77 -6.12
N ILE A 74 -5.73 -11.11 -5.09
CA ILE A 74 -4.89 -10.46 -4.07
C ILE A 74 -3.96 -11.48 -3.41
N ARG A 75 -4.48 -12.65 -3.05
CA ARG A 75 -3.68 -13.72 -2.48
C ARG A 75 -2.64 -14.27 -3.47
N ALA A 76 -2.96 -14.34 -4.74
CA ALA A 76 -2.02 -14.75 -5.78
C ALA A 76 -0.89 -13.72 -5.99
N ILE A 77 -1.19 -12.41 -5.88
CA ILE A 77 -0.20 -11.33 -6.04
C ILE A 77 0.69 -11.19 -4.80
N ARG A 78 0.12 -11.28 -3.59
CA ARG A 78 0.82 -10.92 -2.35
C ARG A 78 1.36 -12.11 -1.58
N HIS A 79 0.84 -13.32 -1.81
CA HIS A 79 1.17 -14.53 -1.04
C HIS A 79 1.18 -14.30 0.49
N PRO A 80 0.17 -13.64 1.06
CA PRO A 80 0.20 -13.29 2.47
C PRO A 80 0.08 -14.55 3.33
N ILE A 81 0.90 -14.64 4.38
CA ILE A 81 0.84 -15.75 5.35
C ILE A 81 -0.39 -15.58 6.24
N ASN A 82 -0.58 -14.36 6.76
CA ASN A 82 -1.74 -13.95 7.53
C ASN A 82 -2.43 -12.79 6.81
N TYR A 83 -3.70 -12.94 6.53
CA TYR A 83 -4.50 -11.91 5.88
C TYR A 83 -5.94 -11.94 6.42
N TYR A 84 -6.65 -10.87 6.22
CA TYR A 84 -8.07 -10.79 6.57
C TYR A 84 -8.89 -11.87 5.86
N SER A 85 -10.05 -12.22 6.41
CA SER A 85 -10.97 -13.15 5.73
C SER A 85 -11.54 -12.55 4.45
N ARG A 86 -12.04 -13.40 3.55
CA ARG A 86 -12.72 -12.96 2.33
C ARG A 86 -13.93 -12.05 2.64
N GLU A 87 -14.68 -12.41 3.66
CA GLU A 87 -15.87 -11.66 4.07
C GLU A 87 -15.51 -10.30 4.65
N GLU A 88 -14.46 -10.23 5.44
CA GLU A 88 -13.95 -8.96 5.99
C GLU A 88 -13.48 -8.01 4.89
N ILE A 89 -12.72 -8.50 3.91
CA ILE A 89 -12.27 -7.69 2.76
C ILE A 89 -13.47 -7.22 1.94
N LYS A 90 -14.44 -8.11 1.66
CA LYS A 90 -15.67 -7.73 0.94
C LYS A 90 -16.42 -6.62 1.66
N ASN A 91 -16.65 -6.77 2.96
CA ASN A 91 -17.33 -5.75 3.78
C ASN A 91 -16.53 -4.43 3.82
N ALA A 92 -15.21 -4.51 3.91
CA ALA A 92 -14.36 -3.32 3.91
C ALA A 92 -14.44 -2.53 2.60
N ILE A 93 -14.53 -3.21 1.45
CA ILE A 93 -14.68 -2.58 0.13
C ILE A 93 -16.07 -1.94 -0.01
N GLU A 94 -17.13 -2.61 0.48
CA GLU A 94 -18.51 -2.10 0.43
C GLU A 94 -18.72 -0.93 1.40
N HIS A 95 -18.04 -0.91 2.55
CA HIS A 95 -18.20 0.07 3.63
C HIS A 95 -16.84 0.60 4.14
N PRO A 96 -16.00 1.21 3.29
CA PRO A 96 -14.70 1.70 3.71
C PRO A 96 -14.83 2.88 4.67
N CYS A 97 -14.07 2.86 5.76
CA CYS A 97 -13.92 4.03 6.63
C CYS A 97 -12.79 4.94 6.14
N ILE A 98 -11.70 4.34 5.67
CA ILE A 98 -10.55 5.05 5.09
C ILE A 98 -10.14 4.34 3.82
N THR A 99 -10.14 5.07 2.70
CA THR A 99 -9.60 4.62 1.42
C THR A 99 -8.17 5.16 1.25
N HIS A 100 -7.22 4.26 1.08
CA HIS A 100 -5.81 4.58 0.93
C HIS A 100 -5.38 4.43 -0.54
N PHE A 101 -5.21 5.53 -1.24
CA PHE A 101 -4.80 5.55 -2.65
C PHE A 101 -3.32 5.18 -2.81
N THR A 102 -3.02 3.89 -2.75
CA THR A 102 -1.67 3.37 -2.94
C THR A 102 -1.33 3.20 -4.42
N THR A 103 -0.05 3.06 -4.74
CA THR A 103 0.37 2.66 -6.08
C THR A 103 0.09 1.17 -6.29
N CYS A 104 -0.58 0.83 -7.37
CA CYS A 104 -0.89 -0.54 -7.73
C CYS A 104 -0.68 -0.75 -9.23
N MET A 105 0.26 -1.60 -9.59
CA MET A 105 0.58 -1.97 -10.98
C MET A 105 0.75 -0.75 -11.89
N LEU A 106 -0.02 -0.67 -13.01
CA LEU A 106 -0.03 0.44 -13.95
C LEU A 106 -1.11 1.49 -13.64
N ASN A 107 -1.75 1.39 -12.47
CA ASN A 107 -2.83 2.31 -12.08
C ASN A 107 -2.29 3.72 -11.84
N ILE A 108 -3.01 4.70 -12.40
CA ILE A 108 -2.74 6.12 -12.19
C ILE A 108 -3.66 6.65 -11.10
N ARG A 109 -3.07 7.21 -10.07
CA ARG A 109 -3.77 7.71 -8.87
C ARG A 109 -4.80 8.80 -9.21
N PRO A 110 -5.86 8.98 -8.39
CA PRO A 110 -7.01 9.82 -8.72
C PRO A 110 -6.72 11.33 -8.83
N TRP A 111 -5.60 11.82 -8.31
CA TRP A 111 -5.22 13.24 -8.41
C TRP A 111 -4.50 13.61 -9.72
N PHE A 112 -4.47 12.70 -10.68
CA PHE A 112 -4.02 12.99 -12.03
C PHE A 112 -5.21 13.04 -13.00
N ARG A 113 -5.13 13.94 -14.01
CA ARG A 113 -6.19 14.12 -15.00
C ARG A 113 -6.49 12.86 -15.83
N ASN A 114 -5.47 12.05 -16.08
CA ASN A 114 -5.55 10.77 -16.79
C ASN A 114 -5.63 9.57 -15.83
N SER A 115 -6.27 9.76 -14.66
CA SER A 115 -6.44 8.69 -13.69
C SER A 115 -7.15 7.48 -14.28
N THR A 116 -6.70 6.30 -13.87
CA THR A 116 -7.34 5.00 -14.14
C THR A 116 -7.83 4.35 -12.85
N HIS A 117 -7.83 5.10 -11.74
CA HIS A 117 -8.26 4.58 -10.44
C HIS A 117 -9.79 4.43 -10.38
N PRO A 118 -10.32 3.29 -9.88
CA PRO A 118 -11.77 3.06 -9.81
C PRO A 118 -12.53 4.10 -8.98
N LEU A 119 -11.88 4.69 -7.95
CA LEU A 119 -12.48 5.72 -7.09
C LEU A 119 -12.07 7.16 -7.48
N THR A 120 -11.83 7.42 -8.77
CA THR A 120 -11.51 8.77 -9.24
C THR A 120 -12.66 9.76 -8.97
N ASN A 121 -13.90 9.33 -9.11
CA ASN A 121 -15.07 10.17 -8.88
C ASN A 121 -15.20 10.57 -7.42
N GLU A 122 -14.95 9.69 -6.48
CA GLU A 122 -14.93 9.96 -5.04
C GLU A 122 -13.85 10.99 -4.69
N PHE A 123 -12.65 10.82 -5.22
CA PHE A 123 -11.59 11.81 -5.05
C PHE A 123 -12.01 13.18 -5.60
N MET A 124 -12.59 13.23 -6.79
CA MET A 124 -13.05 14.47 -7.41
C MET A 124 -14.18 15.13 -6.60
N HIS A 125 -15.10 14.34 -6.03
CA HIS A 125 -16.13 14.85 -5.13
C HIS A 125 -15.51 15.63 -3.96
N TYR A 126 -14.57 15.04 -3.22
CA TYR A 126 -13.88 15.71 -2.12
C TYR A 126 -13.00 16.87 -2.58
N LYS A 127 -12.35 16.76 -3.74
CA LYS A 127 -11.59 17.86 -4.32
C LYS A 127 -12.47 19.09 -4.55
N MET A 128 -13.68 18.91 -5.08
CA MET A 128 -14.61 20.01 -5.34
C MET A 128 -15.11 20.69 -4.04
N MET A 129 -15.06 20.02 -2.90
CA MET A 129 -15.37 20.58 -1.58
C MET A 129 -14.16 21.25 -0.92
N SER A 130 -12.97 21.14 -1.49
CA SER A 130 -11.72 21.65 -0.93
C SER A 130 -11.37 23.05 -1.45
N PRO A 131 -10.47 23.79 -0.78
CA PRO A 131 -9.93 25.06 -1.29
C PRO A 131 -9.22 24.93 -2.65
N TRP A 132 -8.87 23.72 -3.09
CA TRP A 132 -8.21 23.45 -4.38
C TRP A 132 -9.16 23.05 -5.50
N LYS A 133 -10.48 23.28 -5.36
CA LYS A 133 -11.52 22.90 -6.35
C LYS A 133 -11.17 23.37 -7.77
N ASP A 134 -10.70 24.60 -7.92
CA ASP A 134 -10.40 25.23 -9.21
C ASP A 134 -8.98 24.89 -9.75
N LYS A 135 -8.17 24.17 -8.96
CA LYS A 135 -6.84 23.77 -9.41
C LYS A 135 -6.91 22.65 -10.45
N THR A 136 -6.34 22.88 -11.61
CA THR A 136 -6.25 21.86 -12.66
C THR A 136 -5.34 20.71 -12.22
N LEU A 137 -5.72 19.49 -12.59
CA LEU A 137 -4.91 18.30 -12.33
C LEU A 137 -3.83 18.14 -13.40
N ASN A 138 -2.64 17.76 -12.97
CA ASN A 138 -1.55 17.41 -13.89
C ASN A 138 -1.83 16.08 -14.59
N VAL A 139 -1.17 15.86 -15.72
CA VAL A 139 -1.14 14.54 -16.38
C VAL A 139 0.05 13.76 -15.85
N MET A 140 -0.18 12.51 -15.46
CA MET A 140 0.90 11.58 -15.11
C MET A 140 1.46 10.97 -16.38
N HIS A 141 2.74 11.21 -16.65
CA HIS A 141 3.49 10.49 -17.67
C HIS A 141 4.16 9.27 -17.00
N MET A 142 3.75 8.07 -17.40
CA MET A 142 4.44 6.87 -16.93
C MET A 142 5.84 6.83 -17.54
N ASP A 143 6.84 6.73 -16.67
CA ASP A 143 8.21 6.47 -17.11
C ASP A 143 8.24 5.18 -17.96
N LEU A 144 8.89 5.28 -19.13
CA LEU A 144 9.09 4.15 -20.04
C LEU A 144 10.29 3.27 -19.65
N GLY A 145 10.73 3.35 -18.42
CA GLY A 145 11.78 2.51 -17.87
C GLY A 145 11.49 1.01 -18.00
N THR A 146 12.53 0.20 -17.88
CA THR A 146 12.47 -1.26 -18.07
C THR A 146 11.35 -1.93 -17.26
N LYS A 147 11.15 -1.48 -16.01
CA LYS A 147 10.08 -1.99 -15.14
C LYS A 147 8.69 -1.76 -15.72
N THR A 148 8.41 -0.56 -16.19
CA THR A 148 7.10 -0.23 -16.80
C THR A 148 6.87 -0.99 -18.10
N ARG A 149 7.92 -1.16 -18.93
CA ARG A 149 7.83 -1.96 -20.17
C ARG A 149 7.52 -3.42 -19.85
N LEU A 150 8.18 -4.00 -18.85
CA LEU A 150 7.92 -5.37 -18.39
C LEU A 150 6.50 -5.54 -17.89
N LEU A 151 6.00 -4.62 -17.04
CA LEU A 151 4.62 -4.67 -16.55
C LEU A 151 3.60 -4.58 -17.69
N LYS A 152 3.81 -3.70 -18.68
CA LYS A 152 2.94 -3.62 -19.87
C LYS A 152 2.97 -4.89 -20.72
N LEU A 153 4.09 -5.60 -20.76
CA LEU A 153 4.19 -6.88 -21.44
C LEU A 153 3.44 -7.97 -20.67
N LEU A 154 3.62 -8.04 -19.35
CA LEU A 154 2.91 -8.99 -18.48
C LEU A 154 1.41 -8.79 -18.55
N HIS A 155 0.94 -7.56 -18.60
CA HIS A 155 -0.49 -7.22 -18.70
C HIS A 155 -1.18 -7.69 -19.99
N LYS A 156 -0.42 -8.16 -20.99
CA LYS A 156 -0.95 -8.81 -22.19
C LYS A 156 -1.20 -10.31 -22.04
N LEU A 157 -0.70 -10.90 -20.96
CA LEU A 157 -0.88 -12.31 -20.65
C LEU A 157 -2.30 -12.57 -20.09
N PRO A 158 -2.80 -13.82 -20.15
CA PRO A 158 -3.98 -14.20 -19.39
C PRO A 158 -3.81 -13.85 -17.91
N LEU A 159 -4.86 -13.29 -17.30
CA LEU A 159 -4.83 -12.73 -15.93
C LEU A 159 -4.20 -13.69 -14.92
N THR A 160 -4.55 -14.97 -14.95
CA THR A 160 -3.99 -15.99 -14.04
C THR A 160 -2.48 -16.12 -14.16
N LEU A 161 -1.94 -16.06 -15.36
CA LEU A 161 -0.50 -16.16 -15.61
C LEU A 161 0.21 -14.87 -15.16
N GLU A 162 -0.35 -13.72 -15.49
CA GLU A 162 0.13 -12.41 -15.01
C GLU A 162 0.25 -12.39 -13.49
N LEU A 163 -0.85 -12.74 -12.78
CA LEU A 163 -0.90 -12.70 -11.33
C LEU A 163 0.11 -13.64 -10.67
N ASN A 164 0.29 -14.86 -11.22
CA ASN A 164 1.28 -15.80 -10.69
C ASN A 164 2.72 -15.30 -10.88
N ILE A 165 3.03 -14.72 -12.04
CA ILE A 165 4.35 -14.13 -12.30
C ILE A 165 4.59 -12.94 -11.37
N LEU A 166 3.62 -12.04 -11.22
CA LEU A 166 3.71 -10.90 -10.32
C LEU A 166 3.86 -11.33 -8.85
N GLY A 167 3.13 -12.37 -8.44
CA GLY A 167 3.25 -12.96 -7.12
C GLY A 167 4.65 -13.51 -6.86
N LEU A 168 5.21 -14.26 -7.80
CA LEU A 168 6.59 -14.76 -7.71
C LEU A 168 7.62 -13.61 -7.63
N LEU A 169 7.49 -12.61 -8.49
CA LEU A 169 8.36 -11.43 -8.47
C LEU A 169 8.28 -10.69 -7.14
N HIS A 170 7.08 -10.48 -6.62
CA HIS A 170 6.87 -9.70 -5.41
C HIS A 170 7.26 -10.44 -4.13
N SER A 171 6.89 -11.72 -4.01
CA SER A 171 7.03 -12.47 -2.75
C SER A 171 8.34 -13.24 -2.62
N VAL A 172 9.00 -13.57 -3.74
CA VAL A 172 10.20 -14.40 -3.74
C VAL A 172 11.43 -13.66 -4.27
N ILE A 173 11.31 -12.98 -5.40
CA ILE A 173 12.47 -12.38 -6.09
C ILE A 173 12.81 -11.04 -5.45
N TYR A 174 11.85 -10.13 -5.33
CA TYR A 174 12.08 -8.78 -4.80
C TYR A 174 12.68 -8.78 -3.37
N PRO A 175 12.20 -9.59 -2.40
CA PRO A 175 12.82 -9.64 -1.07
C PRO A 175 14.25 -10.18 -1.03
N LYS A 176 14.70 -10.86 -2.09
CA LYS A 176 16.09 -11.36 -2.19
C LYS A 176 17.03 -10.38 -2.88
N MET A 177 16.50 -9.34 -3.51
CA MET A 177 17.27 -8.29 -4.20
C MET A 177 17.55 -7.08 -3.31
N ILE A 178 16.90 -7.03 -2.15
CA ILE A 178 17.03 -6.02 -1.11
C ILE A 178 17.88 -6.59 0.02
#